data_4837845a52cb57e7c1f2c2e1b32bace2
#
_entry.id   4837845a52cb57e7c1f2c2e1b32bace2
#
_cell.length_a   1.000
_cell.length_b   1.000
_cell.length_c   1.000
_cell.angle_alpha   90.00
_cell.angle_beta   90.00
_cell.angle_gamma   90.00
#
_symmetry.space_group_name_H-M   'P 1'
#
loop_
_entity.id
_entity.type
_entity.pdbx_description
1 polymer ?
#
loop_
_entity_poly.entity_id
_entity_poly.type
_entity_poly.pdbx_seq_one_letter_code
_entity_poly.pdbx_strand_id
1 'polypeptide(L)'
;MYGVNLKLKKPLIPVMIAGGAAGLYMGLCGVGRYTTGSPGLLALPGYIGTDGARNIINACIAAAGAFVIGFVGTLIIYKDKSDGKSGRITVLSPVKGHVVPLAEVNDPTFAEMVLGNGCAVIPENGSVFSPADGVVESIPETCHAVMITTDNGAELLIHIGIDTVELGGRFFKALVKVGDRVKAGQKLIEFDRESVVKAGYDVTTPVIVTNTNDFDEIKISAQTASERMPLMVLTAKEKAKEE
;
A
#
# COMPACT_ATOMS: atom_id res chain seq x y z
N MET A 1 -14.06 -8.60 -7.79
CA MET A 1 -12.83 -8.61 -8.60
C MET A 1 -12.45 -7.24 -9.15
N TYR A 2 -13.36 -6.51 -9.80
CA TYR A 2 -13.05 -5.21 -10.41
C TYR A 2 -12.54 -4.16 -9.42
N GLY A 3 -13.12 -4.09 -8.22
CA GLY A 3 -12.69 -3.13 -7.19
C GLY A 3 -11.30 -3.38 -6.64
N VAL A 4 -10.90 -4.65 -6.51
CA VAL A 4 -9.56 -5.04 -6.04
C VAL A 4 -8.50 -4.70 -7.10
N ASN A 5 -8.81 -4.94 -8.39
CA ASN A 5 -7.90 -4.62 -9.48
C ASN A 5 -7.65 -3.11 -9.65
N LEU A 6 -8.67 -2.28 -9.43
CA LEU A 6 -8.54 -0.81 -9.48
C LEU A 6 -7.59 -0.30 -8.39
N LYS A 7 -7.65 -0.87 -7.18
CA LYS A 7 -6.82 -0.42 -6.06
C LYS A 7 -5.38 -0.90 -6.13
N LEU A 8 -5.13 -2.12 -6.64
CA LEU A 8 -3.82 -2.76 -6.59
C LEU A 8 -3.11 -2.89 -7.94
N LYS A 9 -3.82 -2.75 -9.06
CA LYS A 9 -3.35 -2.90 -10.46
C LYS A 9 -2.63 -4.23 -10.79
N LYS A 10 -1.88 -4.83 -9.85
CA LYS A 10 -1.11 -6.08 -10.03
C LYS A 10 -1.96 -7.31 -10.36
N PRO A 11 -3.12 -7.58 -9.70
CA PRO A 11 -3.99 -8.71 -10.05
C PRO A 11 -4.63 -8.59 -11.44
N LEU A 12 -4.64 -7.41 -12.05
CA LEU A 12 -5.18 -7.19 -13.38
C LEU A 12 -4.40 -7.97 -14.46
N ILE A 13 -3.07 -8.06 -14.31
CA ILE A 13 -2.20 -8.73 -15.29
C ILE A 13 -2.56 -10.21 -15.49
N PRO A 14 -2.61 -11.07 -14.44
CA PRO A 14 -2.99 -12.48 -14.62
C PRO A 14 -4.42 -12.65 -15.13
N VAL A 15 -5.34 -11.76 -14.79
CA VAL A 15 -6.72 -11.78 -15.31
C VAL A 15 -6.75 -11.47 -16.80
N MET A 16 -5.95 -10.52 -17.28
CA MET A 16 -5.83 -10.21 -18.71
C MET A 16 -5.19 -11.37 -19.49
N ILE A 17 -4.15 -12.00 -18.94
CA ILE A 17 -3.51 -13.19 -19.55
C ILE A 17 -4.50 -14.34 -19.61
N ALA A 18 -5.27 -14.59 -18.56
CA ALA A 18 -6.29 -15.64 -18.52
C ALA A 18 -7.38 -15.43 -19.58
N GLY A 19 -7.87 -14.19 -19.72
CA GLY A 19 -8.85 -13.82 -20.73
C GLY A 19 -8.32 -14.01 -22.15
N GLY A 20 -7.08 -13.59 -22.42
CA GLY A 20 -6.41 -13.78 -23.70
C GLY A 20 -6.23 -15.25 -24.07
N ALA A 21 -5.77 -16.09 -23.13
CA ALA A 21 -5.60 -17.52 -23.30
C ALA A 21 -6.93 -18.23 -23.60
N ALA A 22 -7.99 -17.90 -22.88
CA ALA A 22 -9.33 -18.45 -23.12
C ALA A 22 -9.87 -18.05 -24.50
N GLY A 23 -9.70 -16.79 -24.89
CA GLY A 23 -10.11 -16.30 -26.22
C GLY A 23 -9.36 -17.02 -27.37
N LEU A 24 -8.04 -17.18 -27.21
CA LEU A 24 -7.22 -17.92 -28.19
C LEU A 24 -7.65 -19.39 -28.30
N TYR A 25 -7.88 -20.07 -27.17
CA TYR A 25 -8.37 -21.44 -27.15
C TYR A 25 -9.71 -21.58 -27.88
N MET A 26 -10.68 -20.70 -27.56
CA MET A 26 -11.99 -20.72 -28.22
C MET A 26 -11.87 -20.47 -29.71
N GLY A 27 -10.99 -19.56 -30.15
CA GLY A 27 -10.73 -19.28 -31.56
C GLY A 27 -10.15 -20.50 -32.28
N LEU A 28 -9.16 -21.17 -31.69
CA LEU A 28 -8.53 -22.37 -32.24
C LEU A 28 -9.51 -23.57 -32.33
N CYS A 29 -10.41 -23.69 -31.35
CA CYS A 29 -11.44 -24.74 -31.35
C CYS A 29 -12.66 -24.41 -32.23
N GLY A 30 -12.69 -23.24 -32.88
CA GLY A 30 -13.83 -22.80 -33.71
C GLY A 30 -15.12 -22.63 -32.90
N VAL A 31 -15.02 -22.26 -31.61
CA VAL A 31 -16.19 -22.12 -30.74
C VAL A 31 -17.00 -20.91 -31.15
N GLY A 32 -18.17 -21.13 -31.71
CA GLY A 32 -19.13 -20.10 -32.10
C GLY A 32 -20.24 -19.91 -31.06
N ARG A 33 -20.78 -18.70 -30.97
CA ARG A 33 -21.94 -18.38 -30.17
C ARG A 33 -23.16 -18.18 -31.09
N TYR A 34 -24.22 -18.92 -30.84
CA TYR A 34 -25.40 -18.92 -31.68
C TYR A 34 -26.45 -17.89 -31.32
N THR A 35 -26.41 -17.38 -30.10
CA THR A 35 -27.37 -16.35 -29.62
C THR A 35 -26.65 -15.20 -28.96
N THR A 36 -27.20 -13.99 -29.10
CA THR A 36 -26.81 -12.82 -28.29
C THR A 36 -27.50 -12.92 -26.97
N GLY A 37 -26.78 -12.72 -25.86
CA GLY A 37 -27.35 -12.83 -24.52
C GLY A 37 -26.48 -12.15 -23.48
N SER A 38 -26.86 -12.29 -22.22
CA SER A 38 -26.18 -11.70 -21.07
C SER A 38 -24.70 -12.10 -20.97
N PRO A 39 -23.83 -11.23 -20.47
CA PRO A 39 -22.44 -11.58 -20.23
C PRO A 39 -22.27 -12.56 -19.06
N GLY A 40 -21.10 -13.23 -18.99
CA GLY A 40 -20.73 -14.13 -17.91
C GLY A 40 -21.31 -15.54 -18.04
N LEU A 41 -21.49 -16.25 -16.94
CA LEU A 41 -21.98 -17.63 -16.89
C LEU A 41 -23.37 -17.81 -17.51
N LEU A 42 -24.22 -16.79 -17.48
CA LEU A 42 -25.54 -16.78 -18.11
C LEU A 42 -25.46 -16.85 -19.64
N ALA A 43 -24.28 -16.65 -20.23
CA ALA A 43 -24.07 -16.78 -21.68
C ALA A 43 -23.85 -18.23 -22.15
N LEU A 44 -23.57 -19.18 -21.24
CA LEU A 44 -23.28 -20.58 -21.58
C LEU A 44 -24.32 -21.27 -22.47
N PRO A 45 -25.65 -21.09 -22.22
CA PRO A 45 -26.65 -21.69 -23.15
C PRO A 45 -26.53 -21.21 -24.59
N GLY A 46 -25.96 -20.01 -24.84
CA GLY A 46 -25.76 -19.47 -26.17
C GLY A 46 -24.72 -20.23 -27.02
N TYR A 47 -23.99 -21.16 -26.43
CA TYR A 47 -23.03 -22.03 -27.11
C TYR A 47 -23.64 -23.39 -27.51
N ILE A 48 -24.90 -23.65 -27.21
CA ILE A 48 -25.62 -24.83 -27.63
C ILE A 48 -26.24 -24.56 -29.01
N GLY A 49 -25.84 -25.32 -30.01
CA GLY A 49 -26.30 -25.15 -31.38
C GLY A 49 -26.20 -26.45 -32.19
N THR A 50 -26.15 -26.32 -33.50
CA THR A 50 -26.11 -27.46 -34.46
C THR A 50 -24.94 -28.40 -34.27
N ASP A 51 -23.84 -27.92 -33.67
CA ASP A 51 -22.65 -28.72 -33.36
C ASP A 51 -22.80 -29.55 -32.06
N GLY A 52 -23.98 -29.64 -31.50
CA GLY A 52 -24.29 -30.38 -30.28
C GLY A 52 -23.58 -29.82 -29.05
N ALA A 53 -23.17 -30.71 -28.15
CA ALA A 53 -22.53 -30.31 -26.88
C ALA A 53 -21.06 -29.83 -27.02
N ARG A 54 -20.44 -29.96 -28.21
CA ARG A 54 -18.99 -29.67 -28.39
C ARG A 54 -18.64 -28.21 -28.04
N ASN A 55 -19.43 -27.26 -28.54
CA ASN A 55 -19.17 -25.84 -28.31
C ASN A 55 -19.32 -25.46 -26.85
N ILE A 56 -20.35 -25.96 -26.16
CA ILE A 56 -20.53 -25.66 -24.71
C ILE A 56 -19.44 -26.32 -23.88
N ILE A 57 -19.01 -27.54 -24.23
CA ILE A 57 -17.91 -28.21 -23.54
C ILE A 57 -16.62 -27.37 -23.65
N ASN A 58 -16.27 -26.94 -24.87
CA ASN A 58 -15.08 -26.12 -25.11
C ASN A 58 -15.20 -24.76 -24.43
N ALA A 59 -16.38 -24.14 -24.37
CA ALA A 59 -16.61 -22.91 -23.65
C ALA A 59 -16.41 -23.08 -22.13
N CYS A 60 -16.88 -24.20 -21.56
CA CYS A 60 -16.66 -24.54 -20.16
C CYS A 60 -15.16 -24.80 -19.86
N ILE A 61 -14.45 -25.50 -20.74
CA ILE A 61 -13.01 -25.73 -20.62
C ILE A 61 -12.25 -24.37 -20.63
N ALA A 62 -12.60 -23.47 -21.57
CA ALA A 62 -12.01 -22.14 -21.66
C ALA A 62 -12.25 -21.33 -20.38
N ALA A 63 -13.47 -21.37 -19.83
CA ALA A 63 -13.83 -20.65 -18.60
C ALA A 63 -13.08 -21.22 -17.38
N ALA A 64 -13.01 -22.55 -17.25
CA ALA A 64 -12.26 -23.21 -16.18
C ALA A 64 -10.76 -22.91 -16.28
N GLY A 65 -10.18 -23.00 -17.48
CA GLY A 65 -8.77 -22.65 -17.72
C GLY A 65 -8.46 -21.19 -17.37
N ALA A 66 -9.32 -20.25 -17.79
CA ALA A 66 -9.17 -18.84 -17.45
C ALA A 66 -9.25 -18.61 -15.94
N PHE A 67 -10.18 -19.29 -15.25
CA PHE A 67 -10.28 -19.22 -13.79
C PHE A 67 -9.00 -19.70 -13.10
N VAL A 68 -8.49 -20.87 -13.49
CA VAL A 68 -7.26 -21.45 -12.91
C VAL A 68 -6.05 -20.53 -13.19
N ILE A 69 -5.85 -20.09 -14.42
CA ILE A 69 -4.73 -19.20 -14.79
C ILE A 69 -4.83 -17.88 -14.02
N GLY A 70 -6.02 -17.28 -13.96
CA GLY A 70 -6.25 -16.02 -13.26
C GLY A 70 -6.06 -16.17 -11.75
N PHE A 71 -6.56 -17.25 -11.16
CA PHE A 71 -6.44 -17.53 -9.73
C PHE A 71 -5.00 -17.83 -9.31
N VAL A 72 -4.34 -18.80 -10.00
CA VAL A 72 -2.95 -19.18 -9.70
C VAL A 72 -2.00 -18.00 -9.97
N GLY A 73 -2.20 -17.30 -11.11
CA GLY A 73 -1.41 -16.11 -11.42
C GLY A 73 -1.58 -15.01 -10.38
N THR A 74 -2.78 -14.82 -9.86
CA THR A 74 -3.03 -13.87 -8.76
C THR A 74 -2.33 -14.33 -7.49
N LEU A 75 -2.40 -15.61 -7.12
CA LEU A 75 -1.68 -16.15 -5.95
C LEU A 75 -0.17 -15.98 -6.06
N ILE A 76 0.41 -16.20 -7.25
CA ILE A 76 1.87 -16.05 -7.47
C ILE A 76 2.29 -14.58 -7.35
N ILE A 77 1.51 -13.66 -7.93
CA ILE A 77 1.83 -12.22 -7.88
C ILE A 77 1.50 -11.61 -6.52
N TYR A 78 0.48 -12.17 -5.87
CA TYR A 78 0.02 -11.81 -4.53
C TYR A 78 0.65 -12.67 -3.43
N LYS A 79 1.74 -13.37 -3.76
CA LYS A 79 2.54 -14.01 -2.73
C LYS A 79 2.94 -12.91 -1.76
N ASP A 80 2.28 -12.94 -0.62
CA ASP A 80 2.49 -11.99 0.47
C ASP A 80 3.99 -11.88 0.72
N LYS A 81 4.54 -10.68 0.54
CA LYS A 81 5.92 -10.39 0.96
C LYS A 81 6.06 -10.43 2.48
N SER A 82 4.98 -10.73 3.17
CA SER A 82 4.98 -11.07 4.58
C SER A 82 5.45 -12.52 4.81
N ASP A 83 6.55 -12.95 4.18
CA ASP A 83 7.38 -14.01 4.76
C ASP A 83 7.87 -13.42 6.08
N GLY A 84 7.06 -13.65 7.13
CA GLY A 84 7.29 -13.16 8.47
C GLY A 84 8.69 -13.50 8.93
N LYS A 85 9.59 -12.54 8.79
CA LYS A 85 10.72 -12.49 9.68
C LYS A 85 10.12 -12.16 11.05
N SER A 86 9.81 -13.21 11.80
CA SER A 86 9.70 -13.13 13.27
C SER A 86 10.93 -12.36 13.74
N GLY A 87 10.75 -11.11 14.13
CA GLY A 87 11.90 -10.26 14.43
C GLY A 87 11.50 -8.83 14.78
N ARG A 88 12.44 -8.16 15.38
CA ARG A 88 12.35 -6.72 15.66
C ARG A 88 12.62 -5.92 14.39
N ILE A 89 11.72 -5.00 14.07
CA ILE A 89 11.87 -4.05 12.96
C ILE A 89 12.24 -2.71 13.58
N THR A 90 13.38 -2.15 13.19
CA THR A 90 13.79 -0.82 13.61
C THR A 90 13.31 0.19 12.58
N VAL A 91 12.52 1.17 13.04
CA VAL A 91 12.07 2.32 12.28
C VAL A 91 12.95 3.50 12.67
N LEU A 92 13.66 4.08 11.71
CA LEU A 92 14.51 5.25 11.93
C LEU A 92 13.66 6.52 11.99
N SER A 93 14.21 7.58 12.60
CA SER A 93 13.52 8.86 12.58
C SER A 93 13.51 9.46 11.18
N PRO A 94 12.32 9.83 10.65
CA PRO A 94 12.21 10.50 9.37
C PRO A 94 12.61 11.98 9.43
N VAL A 95 12.60 12.59 10.60
CA VAL A 95 12.96 13.99 10.81
C VAL A 95 13.84 14.14 12.04
N LYS A 96 14.68 15.18 12.07
CA LYS A 96 15.43 15.58 13.24
C LYS A 96 14.57 16.50 14.12
N GLY A 97 14.50 16.24 15.44
CA GLY A 97 13.72 17.06 16.34
C GLY A 97 13.45 16.43 17.71
N HIS A 98 12.44 16.94 18.40
CA HIS A 98 12.00 16.46 19.70
C HIS A 98 10.82 15.48 19.54
N VAL A 99 10.92 14.32 20.18
CA VAL A 99 9.87 13.28 20.12
C VAL A 99 8.83 13.57 21.19
N VAL A 100 7.56 13.52 20.79
CA VAL A 100 6.40 13.68 21.66
C VAL A 100 5.42 12.52 21.49
N PRO A 101 4.70 12.12 22.54
CA PRO A 101 3.62 11.14 22.42
C PRO A 101 2.53 11.61 21.45
N LEU A 102 1.88 10.68 20.73
CA LEU A 102 0.74 11.03 19.87
C LEU A 102 -0.39 11.71 20.67
N ALA A 103 -0.60 11.32 21.92
CA ALA A 103 -1.62 11.91 22.79
C ALA A 103 -1.42 13.42 23.07
N GLU A 104 -0.23 13.96 22.83
CA GLU A 104 0.09 15.38 22.99
C GLU A 104 -0.07 16.17 21.69
N VAL A 105 -0.38 15.50 20.57
CA VAL A 105 -0.63 16.15 19.26
C VAL A 105 -1.99 16.84 19.30
N ASN A 106 -2.03 18.08 18.87
CA ASN A 106 -3.26 18.89 18.85
C ASN A 106 -4.16 18.55 17.65
N ASP A 107 -4.47 17.26 17.50
CA ASP A 107 -5.40 16.73 16.50
C ASP A 107 -6.00 15.42 17.02
N PRO A 108 -7.34 15.30 17.13
CA PRO A 108 -7.99 14.11 17.68
C PRO A 108 -7.67 12.83 16.89
N THR A 109 -7.52 12.92 15.56
CA THR A 109 -7.25 11.77 14.70
C THR A 109 -5.92 11.10 15.06
N PHE A 110 -4.91 11.91 15.40
CA PHE A 110 -3.60 11.43 15.83
C PHE A 110 -3.57 11.10 17.30
N ALA A 111 -4.11 11.99 18.15
CA ALA A 111 -4.08 11.84 19.61
C ALA A 111 -4.84 10.59 20.09
N GLU A 112 -5.95 10.25 19.46
CA GLU A 112 -6.75 9.05 19.74
C GLU A 112 -6.27 7.80 19.00
N MET A 113 -5.14 7.90 18.26
CA MET A 113 -4.53 6.80 17.51
C MET A 113 -5.48 6.12 16.49
N VAL A 114 -6.42 6.87 15.91
CA VAL A 114 -7.41 6.35 14.94
C VAL A 114 -6.73 5.77 13.71
N LEU A 115 -5.61 6.35 13.27
CA LEU A 115 -4.85 5.91 12.09
C LEU A 115 -3.81 4.84 12.40
N GLY A 116 -3.60 4.49 13.67
CA GLY A 116 -2.59 3.55 14.10
C GLY A 116 -1.76 4.09 15.27
N ASN A 117 -0.72 3.37 15.68
CA ASN A 117 0.12 3.71 16.82
C ASN A 117 1.50 4.23 16.36
N GLY A 118 2.16 5.04 17.20
CA GLY A 118 3.46 5.62 16.91
C GLY A 118 3.82 6.76 17.83
N CYS A 119 4.51 7.76 17.30
CA CYS A 119 4.84 9.00 18.00
C CYS A 119 4.80 10.18 17.03
N ALA A 120 4.97 11.39 17.55
CA ALA A 120 5.19 12.56 16.72
C ALA A 120 6.59 13.14 16.98
N VAL A 121 7.10 13.91 16.04
CA VAL A 121 8.36 14.62 16.17
C VAL A 121 8.14 16.09 15.84
N ILE A 122 8.56 16.99 16.70
CA ILE A 122 8.60 18.44 16.44
C ILE A 122 9.91 18.71 15.67
N PRO A 123 9.86 18.99 14.36
CA PRO A 123 11.06 19.04 13.53
C PRO A 123 11.88 20.30 13.77
N GLU A 124 13.20 20.14 13.77
CA GLU A 124 14.16 21.26 13.81
C GLU A 124 14.46 21.83 12.43
N ASN A 125 14.28 21.04 11.37
CA ASN A 125 14.54 21.45 9.98
C ASN A 125 13.42 20.96 9.03
N GLY A 126 13.50 21.33 7.76
CA GLY A 126 12.51 21.02 6.74
C GLY A 126 12.84 19.80 5.87
N SER A 127 13.56 18.81 6.38
CA SER A 127 13.93 17.61 5.61
C SER A 127 13.28 16.37 6.18
N VAL A 128 12.62 15.59 5.31
CA VAL A 128 11.98 14.32 5.66
C VAL A 128 12.67 13.17 4.92
N PHE A 129 13.04 12.13 5.67
CA PHE A 129 13.80 10.98 5.19
C PHE A 129 13.01 9.69 5.34
N SER A 130 13.37 8.67 4.54
CA SER A 130 12.78 7.35 4.68
C SER A 130 13.21 6.68 5.98
N PRO A 131 12.27 6.22 6.80
CA PRO A 131 12.56 5.56 8.08
C PRO A 131 13.06 4.12 7.93
N ALA A 132 12.92 3.53 6.73
CA ALA A 132 13.33 2.16 6.42
C ALA A 132 13.50 1.97 4.91
N ASP A 133 14.06 0.83 4.51
CA ASP A 133 14.01 0.36 3.12
C ASP A 133 12.56 -0.04 2.79
N GLY A 134 12.05 0.36 1.61
CA GLY A 134 10.67 0.07 1.24
C GLY A 134 10.24 0.68 -0.09
N VAL A 135 8.93 0.80 -0.26
CA VAL A 135 8.28 1.37 -1.45
C VAL A 135 7.34 2.49 -1.01
N VAL A 136 7.36 3.59 -1.74
CA VAL A 136 6.43 4.71 -1.55
C VAL A 136 5.06 4.29 -2.07
N GLU A 137 4.08 4.14 -1.18
CA GLU A 137 2.72 3.72 -1.54
C GLU A 137 1.81 4.91 -1.90
N SER A 138 1.99 6.03 -1.21
CA SER A 138 1.17 7.22 -1.44
C SER A 138 1.93 8.50 -1.10
N ILE A 139 1.72 9.52 -1.92
CA ILE A 139 2.06 10.93 -1.66
C ILE A 139 0.88 11.75 -2.18
N PRO A 140 0.16 12.51 -1.35
CA PRO A 140 -0.85 13.45 -1.81
C PRO A 140 -0.25 14.51 -2.75
N GLU A 141 -1.06 15.11 -3.63
CA GLU A 141 -0.62 16.20 -4.51
C GLU A 141 -0.06 17.39 -3.73
N THR A 142 -0.54 17.61 -2.52
CA THR A 142 -0.07 18.65 -1.59
C THR A 142 1.24 18.32 -0.89
N CYS A 143 1.80 17.13 -1.06
CA CYS A 143 3.10 16.67 -0.55
C CYS A 143 3.30 16.81 0.97
N HIS A 144 2.22 17.03 1.75
CA HIS A 144 2.27 17.18 3.21
C HIS A 144 2.37 15.84 3.95
N ALA A 145 2.24 14.72 3.25
CA ALA A 145 2.34 13.39 3.82
C ALA A 145 2.99 12.40 2.86
N VAL A 146 3.55 11.32 3.40
CA VAL A 146 4.05 10.19 2.63
C VAL A 146 3.74 8.88 3.35
N MET A 147 3.29 7.87 2.62
CA MET A 147 3.08 6.52 3.10
C MET A 147 4.09 5.57 2.46
N ILE A 148 4.72 4.73 3.28
CA ILE A 148 5.76 3.79 2.85
C ILE A 148 5.41 2.41 3.39
N THR A 149 5.42 1.41 2.50
CA THR A 149 5.45 0.00 2.91
C THR A 149 6.89 -0.46 2.97
N THR A 150 7.34 -0.84 4.16
CA THR A 150 8.71 -1.29 4.36
C THR A 150 8.93 -2.72 3.84
N ASP A 151 10.18 -3.09 3.57
CA ASP A 151 10.53 -4.45 3.12
C ASP A 151 10.21 -5.53 4.17
N ASN A 152 10.02 -5.13 5.42
CA ASN A 152 9.64 -6.01 6.54
C ASN A 152 8.11 -5.99 6.81
N GLY A 153 7.32 -5.33 5.98
CA GLY A 153 5.86 -5.34 6.04
C GLY A 153 5.23 -4.30 6.97
N ALA A 154 6.00 -3.39 7.59
CA ALA A 154 5.42 -2.27 8.31
C ALA A 154 4.91 -1.20 7.34
N GLU A 155 3.70 -0.70 7.56
CA GLU A 155 3.11 0.41 6.81
C GLU A 155 3.25 1.68 7.65
N LEU A 156 4.04 2.63 7.14
CA LEU A 156 4.42 3.85 7.85
C LEU A 156 3.80 5.08 7.18
N LEU A 157 3.04 5.86 7.94
CA LEU A 157 2.56 7.17 7.55
C LEU A 157 3.42 8.24 8.25
N ILE A 158 3.97 9.16 7.48
CA ILE A 158 4.64 10.37 7.97
C ILE A 158 3.79 11.55 7.51
N HIS A 159 3.21 12.28 8.46
CA HIS A 159 2.34 13.43 8.18
C HIS A 159 3.04 14.71 8.68
N ILE A 160 3.35 15.63 7.77
CA ILE A 160 4.19 16.80 8.05
C ILE A 160 3.31 17.97 8.47
N GLY A 161 3.33 18.26 9.76
CA GLY A 161 2.50 19.31 10.38
C GLY A 161 1.03 18.89 10.55
N ILE A 162 0.26 19.73 11.23
CA ILE A 162 -1.17 19.57 11.47
C ILE A 162 -1.93 20.51 10.55
N ASP A 163 -2.99 20.02 9.91
CA ASP A 163 -3.84 20.75 8.95
C ASP A 163 -3.09 21.35 7.75
N THR A 164 -1.85 20.96 7.52
CA THR A 164 -0.99 21.49 6.44
C THR A 164 -1.47 21.13 5.03
N VAL A 165 -2.44 20.24 4.89
CA VAL A 165 -3.18 19.99 3.64
C VAL A 165 -3.82 21.28 3.10
N GLU A 166 -4.28 22.18 3.97
CA GLU A 166 -4.90 23.46 3.63
C GLU A 166 -3.94 24.45 2.94
N LEU A 167 -2.62 24.23 3.08
CA LEU A 167 -1.61 24.99 2.35
C LEU A 167 -1.61 24.70 0.84
N GLY A 168 -2.35 23.67 0.37
CA GLY A 168 -2.47 23.34 -1.05
C GLY A 168 -1.13 23.00 -1.71
N GLY A 169 -0.19 22.43 -0.96
CA GLY A 169 1.15 22.07 -1.42
C GLY A 169 2.19 23.22 -1.37
N ARG A 170 1.80 24.42 -1.00
CA ARG A 170 2.75 25.51 -0.78
C ARG A 170 3.73 25.10 0.33
N PHE A 171 5.00 25.38 0.10
CA PHE A 171 6.11 25.09 1.03
C PHE A 171 6.54 23.63 1.10
N PHE A 172 5.95 22.72 0.29
CA PHE A 172 6.29 21.30 0.25
C PHE A 172 6.80 20.89 -1.13
N LYS A 173 7.80 20.02 -1.16
CA LYS A 173 8.37 19.47 -2.38
C LYS A 173 8.71 18.01 -2.20
N ALA A 174 7.99 17.13 -2.90
CA ALA A 174 8.36 15.72 -2.98
C ALA A 174 9.59 15.54 -3.88
N LEU A 175 10.52 14.69 -3.44
CA LEU A 175 11.73 14.30 -4.17
C LEU A 175 11.63 12.88 -4.72
N VAL A 176 10.55 12.20 -4.39
CA VAL A 176 10.20 10.84 -4.81
C VAL A 176 8.74 10.81 -5.28
N LYS A 177 8.36 9.75 -5.94
CA LYS A 177 6.98 9.53 -6.43
C LYS A 177 6.45 8.18 -5.98
N VAL A 178 5.14 8.01 -6.08
CA VAL A 178 4.45 6.75 -5.80
C VAL A 178 5.03 5.63 -6.67
N GLY A 179 5.34 4.50 -6.03
CA GLY A 179 5.98 3.34 -6.63
C GLY A 179 7.50 3.35 -6.59
N ASP A 180 8.15 4.46 -6.21
CA ASP A 180 9.60 4.50 -6.06
C ASP A 180 10.06 3.62 -4.89
N ARG A 181 11.16 2.89 -5.15
CA ARG A 181 11.86 2.16 -4.11
C ARG A 181 12.83 3.09 -3.39
N VAL A 182 12.73 3.13 -2.07
CA VAL A 182 13.54 4.03 -1.23
C VAL A 182 14.38 3.25 -0.25
N LYS A 183 15.51 3.86 0.16
CA LYS A 183 16.42 3.35 1.16
C LYS A 183 16.27 4.12 2.47
N ALA A 184 16.50 3.44 3.58
CA ALA A 184 16.57 4.08 4.90
C ALA A 184 17.52 5.29 4.88
N GLY A 185 17.03 6.44 5.34
CA GLY A 185 17.77 7.71 5.30
C GLY A 185 17.83 8.41 3.93
N GLN A 186 17.11 7.93 2.90
CA GLN A 186 16.92 8.66 1.64
C GLN A 186 15.95 9.81 1.87
N LYS A 187 16.28 11.00 1.36
CA LYS A 187 15.40 12.17 1.45
C LYS A 187 14.16 11.96 0.57
N LEU A 188 12.97 12.19 1.14
CA LEU A 188 11.67 11.98 0.51
C LEU A 188 10.98 13.30 0.16
N ILE A 189 10.92 14.22 1.15
CA ILE A 189 10.23 15.50 1.03
C ILE A 189 11.11 16.59 1.64
N GLU A 190 11.09 17.76 1.02
CA GLU A 190 11.58 19.02 1.58
C GLU A 190 10.39 19.93 1.85
N PHE A 191 10.41 20.64 2.99
CA PHE A 191 9.43 21.66 3.27
C PHE A 191 10.07 22.89 3.94
N ASP A 192 9.50 24.05 3.67
CA ASP A 192 9.93 25.30 4.32
C ASP A 192 9.25 25.44 5.68
N ARG A 193 9.92 24.89 6.71
CA ARG A 193 9.45 24.88 8.08
C ARG A 193 9.07 26.28 8.59
N GLU A 194 9.90 27.28 8.28
CA GLU A 194 9.67 28.66 8.75
C GLU A 194 8.43 29.28 8.12
N SER A 195 8.24 29.06 6.81
CA SER A 195 7.08 29.54 6.09
C SER A 195 5.79 28.86 6.54
N VAL A 196 5.83 27.55 6.84
CA VAL A 196 4.69 26.81 7.41
C VAL A 196 4.30 27.41 8.78
N VAL A 197 5.27 27.64 9.69
CA VAL A 197 5.03 28.26 10.99
C VAL A 197 4.51 29.69 10.84
N LYS A 198 5.09 30.51 9.95
CA LYS A 198 4.63 31.88 9.65
C LYS A 198 3.21 31.92 9.11
N ALA A 199 2.80 30.86 8.39
CA ALA A 199 1.42 30.71 7.90
C ALA A 199 0.43 30.29 8.99
N GLY A 200 0.89 30.05 10.23
CA GLY A 200 0.05 29.73 11.40
C GLY A 200 -0.17 28.25 11.63
N TYR A 201 0.55 27.36 10.94
CA TYR A 201 0.39 25.90 11.07
C TYR A 201 1.42 25.30 12.03
N ASP A 202 0.98 24.29 12.78
CA ASP A 202 1.85 23.46 13.60
C ASP A 202 2.66 22.51 12.69
N VAL A 203 3.96 22.43 12.94
CA VAL A 203 4.89 21.56 12.19
C VAL A 203 5.08 20.20 12.83
N THR A 204 4.43 19.92 13.96
CA THR A 204 4.48 18.61 14.62
C THR A 204 4.16 17.52 13.61
N THR A 205 5.05 16.55 13.48
CA THR A 205 5.06 15.54 12.40
C THR A 205 4.77 14.15 12.99
N PRO A 206 3.52 13.67 12.94
CA PRO A 206 3.17 12.30 13.30
C PRO A 206 3.88 11.27 12.42
N VAL A 207 4.41 10.22 13.06
CA VAL A 207 5.03 9.04 12.46
C VAL A 207 4.31 7.82 12.98
N ILE A 208 3.48 7.21 12.14
CA ILE A 208 2.47 6.24 12.53
C ILE A 208 2.68 4.91 11.81
N VAL A 209 2.55 3.83 12.54
CA VAL A 209 2.42 2.46 12.01
C VAL A 209 0.93 2.21 11.79
N THR A 210 0.47 2.18 10.53
CA THR A 210 -0.97 2.07 10.21
C THR A 210 -1.48 0.63 10.33
N ASN A 211 -0.63 -0.36 10.09
CA ASN A 211 -0.96 -1.77 10.29
C ASN A 211 -0.58 -2.28 11.70
N THR A 212 -0.92 -1.51 12.73
CA THR A 212 -0.59 -1.78 14.15
C THR A 212 -0.96 -3.20 14.59
N ASN A 213 -2.05 -3.76 14.05
CA ASN A 213 -2.54 -5.10 14.39
C ASN A 213 -1.59 -6.24 14.02
N ASP A 214 -0.60 -5.99 13.17
CA ASP A 214 0.39 -6.99 12.73
C ASP A 214 1.57 -7.10 13.72
N PHE A 215 1.59 -6.25 14.75
CA PHE A 215 2.67 -6.15 15.73
C PHE A 215 2.16 -6.43 17.15
N ASP A 216 2.98 -7.15 17.94
CA ASP A 216 2.73 -7.38 19.37
C ASP A 216 3.08 -6.14 20.20
N GLU A 217 4.14 -5.43 19.80
CA GLU A 217 4.64 -4.25 20.51
C GLU A 217 5.17 -3.19 19.52
N ILE A 218 4.85 -1.93 19.79
CA ILE A 218 5.44 -0.74 19.17
C ILE A 218 6.06 0.08 20.28
N LYS A 219 7.40 0.03 20.38
CA LYS A 219 8.15 0.70 21.43
C LYS A 219 8.87 1.92 20.89
N ILE A 220 8.58 3.09 21.46
CA ILE A 220 9.29 4.33 21.17
C ILE A 220 10.67 4.28 21.85
N SER A 221 11.74 4.52 21.09
CA SER A 221 13.11 4.28 21.53
C SER A 221 13.85 5.53 21.97
N ALA A 222 13.34 6.73 21.65
CA ALA A 222 14.06 7.97 21.84
C ALA A 222 13.14 9.10 22.31
N GLN A 223 13.69 10.03 23.12
CA GLN A 223 13.05 11.31 23.44
C GLN A 223 13.49 12.42 22.46
N THR A 224 14.64 12.25 21.83
CA THR A 224 15.17 13.16 20.81
C THR A 224 15.42 12.37 19.55
N ALA A 225 14.86 12.81 18.45
CA ALA A 225 15.02 12.22 17.14
C ALA A 225 16.19 12.87 16.40
N SER A 226 17.11 12.06 15.90
CA SER A 226 18.13 12.46 14.93
C SER A 226 17.95 11.67 13.65
N GLU A 227 18.29 12.27 12.53
CA GLU A 227 18.25 11.59 11.24
C GLU A 227 19.00 10.25 11.32
N ARG A 228 18.37 9.18 10.84
CA ARG A 228 18.94 7.81 10.82
C ARG A 228 19.13 7.17 12.20
N MET A 229 18.65 7.76 13.27
CA MET A 229 18.64 7.09 14.58
C MET A 229 17.33 6.32 14.78
N PRO A 230 17.36 5.21 15.56
CA PRO A 230 16.15 4.46 15.89
C PRO A 230 15.13 5.36 16.60
N LEU A 231 13.92 5.47 16.01
CA LEU A 231 12.77 6.15 16.58
C LEU A 231 11.84 5.17 17.29
N MET A 232 11.55 4.07 16.63
CA MET A 232 10.67 3.02 17.11
C MET A 232 11.25 1.63 16.83
N VAL A 233 10.88 0.67 17.68
CA VAL A 233 11.12 -0.77 17.45
C VAL A 233 9.77 -1.47 17.46
N LEU A 234 9.48 -2.18 16.38
CA LEU A 234 8.27 -2.97 16.22
C LEU A 234 8.62 -4.43 16.43
N THR A 235 7.83 -5.16 17.21
CA THR A 235 7.93 -6.60 17.39
C THR A 235 6.79 -7.25 16.59
N ALA A 236 7.13 -7.97 15.51
CA ALA A 236 6.13 -8.62 14.67
C ALA A 236 5.43 -9.75 15.45
N LYS A 237 4.12 -9.91 15.24
CA LYS A 237 3.37 -11.07 15.77
C LYS A 237 3.92 -12.35 15.19
N GLU A 238 4.12 -13.36 16.04
CA GLU A 238 4.35 -14.71 15.55
C GLU A 238 3.08 -15.21 14.87
N LYS A 239 3.17 -15.53 13.58
CA LYS A 239 2.08 -16.23 12.90
C LYS A 239 1.95 -17.60 13.56
N ALA A 240 0.78 -17.88 14.18
CA ALA A 240 0.46 -19.24 14.59
C ALA A 240 0.65 -20.16 13.38
N LYS A 241 1.48 -21.18 13.52
CA LYS A 241 1.56 -22.25 12.52
C LYS A 241 0.19 -22.91 12.54
N GLU A 242 -0.58 -22.73 11.47
CA GLU A 242 -1.74 -23.57 11.20
C GLU A 242 -1.19 -24.99 11.03
N GLU A 243 -1.54 -25.86 12.00
CA GLU A 243 -1.33 -27.31 11.91
C GLU A 243 -2.30 -27.94 10.93
#